data_3920b8688bfc7835f89a2b7cad9228b1
#
_entry.id   3920b8688bfc7835f89a2b7cad9228b1
#
_cell.length_a   1.000
_cell.length_b   1.000
_cell.length_c   1.000
_cell.angle_alpha   90.00
_cell.angle_beta   90.00
_cell.angle_gamma   90.00
#
_symmetry.space_group_name_H-M   'P 1'
#
loop_
_entity.id
_entity.type
_entity.pdbx_description
1 polymer ?
#
loop_
_entity_poly.entity_id
_entity_poly.type
_entity_poly.pdbx_seq_one_letter_code
_entity_poly.pdbx_strand_id
1 'polypeptide(L)'
;MFCNRLCGMLALGIDITPAALEVARRRGAPVLARSVFGRIPGAGRWASALLLDGNAGIGGDPATLLARVASLLRPGGVLLVELEPPGSLADTDLVRFEIDGVEGPWFEWTAVDPSVLPAHADAAGLQVDDVWRAGSRWFGRLRRG
;
A
#
# COMPACT_ATOMS: atom_id res chain seq x y z
N MET A 1 -9.02 -5.05 1.50
CA MET A 1 -9.98 -6.08 1.01
C MET A 1 -9.21 -7.33 0.68
N PHE A 2 -9.38 -8.35 1.47
CA PHE A 2 -8.66 -9.61 1.28
C PHE A 2 -9.50 -10.53 0.41
N CYS A 3 -9.09 -10.77 -0.83
CA CYS A 3 -9.71 -11.78 -1.68
C CYS A 3 -9.20 -13.16 -1.25
N ASN A 4 -9.90 -13.78 -0.29
CA ASN A 4 -9.53 -15.07 0.22
C ASN A 4 -10.19 -16.18 -0.60
N ARG A 5 -9.41 -17.04 -1.24
CA ARG A 5 -9.74 -18.35 -1.83
C ARG A 5 -10.76 -18.44 -2.99
N LEU A 6 -11.55 -17.41 -3.31
CA LEU A 6 -12.56 -17.55 -4.38
C LEU A 6 -11.97 -17.61 -5.80
N CYS A 7 -10.70 -17.24 -5.99
CA CYS A 7 -10.05 -17.23 -7.30
C CYS A 7 -8.80 -18.13 -7.40
N GLY A 8 -8.53 -18.97 -6.39
CA GLY A 8 -7.34 -19.85 -6.41
C GLY A 8 -5.98 -19.09 -6.32
N MET A 9 -5.99 -17.78 -6.03
CA MET A 9 -4.78 -16.98 -5.91
C MET A 9 -4.23 -17.01 -4.48
N LEU A 10 -2.91 -17.08 -4.37
CA LEU A 10 -2.22 -16.89 -3.09
C LEU A 10 -2.22 -15.40 -2.75
N ALA A 11 -2.78 -15.04 -1.59
CA ALA A 11 -2.76 -13.68 -1.07
C ALA A 11 -2.10 -13.65 0.31
N LEU A 12 -1.35 -12.58 0.61
CA LEU A 12 -0.71 -12.35 1.90
C LEU A 12 -0.91 -10.90 2.32
N GLY A 13 -1.54 -10.67 3.45
CA GLY A 13 -1.60 -9.36 4.10
C GLY A 13 -0.36 -9.13 4.96
N ILE A 14 0.09 -7.88 5.02
CA ILE A 14 1.24 -7.48 5.83
C ILE A 14 0.81 -6.28 6.67
N ASP A 15 1.03 -6.35 7.96
CA ASP A 15 0.74 -5.26 8.89
C ASP A 15 1.64 -5.36 10.14
N ILE A 16 1.83 -4.26 10.81
CA ILE A 16 2.53 -4.20 12.11
C ILE A 16 1.57 -3.96 13.27
N THR A 17 0.32 -3.61 12.98
CA THR A 17 -0.68 -3.23 13.99
C THR A 17 -1.36 -4.48 14.57
N PRO A 18 -1.18 -4.79 15.87
CA PRO A 18 -1.75 -6.01 16.47
C PRO A 18 -3.27 -6.14 16.29
N ALA A 19 -4.01 -5.03 16.42
CA ALA A 19 -5.47 -5.02 16.27
C ALA A 19 -5.90 -5.38 14.84
N ALA A 20 -5.24 -4.81 13.82
CA ALA A 20 -5.52 -5.12 12.42
C ALA A 20 -5.22 -6.60 12.09
N LEU A 21 -4.10 -7.11 12.59
CA LEU A 21 -3.71 -8.51 12.43
C LEU A 21 -4.72 -9.47 13.08
N GLU A 22 -5.22 -9.13 14.26
CA GLU A 22 -6.22 -9.93 14.96
C GLU A 22 -7.54 -9.99 14.18
N VAL A 23 -8.03 -8.85 13.71
CA VAL A 23 -9.25 -8.79 12.86
C VAL A 23 -9.07 -9.62 11.60
N ALA A 24 -7.93 -9.50 10.93
CA ALA A 24 -7.64 -10.24 9.70
C ALA A 24 -7.60 -11.76 9.95
N ARG A 25 -6.95 -12.21 11.04
CA ARG A 25 -6.88 -13.62 11.43
C ARG A 25 -8.26 -14.20 11.74
N ARG A 26 -9.10 -13.47 12.48
CA ARG A 26 -10.49 -13.89 12.77
C ARG A 26 -11.31 -14.08 11.50
N ARG A 27 -11.02 -13.31 10.45
CA ARG A 27 -11.65 -13.43 9.14
C ARG A 27 -10.99 -14.50 8.25
N GLY A 28 -10.02 -15.24 8.77
CA GLY A 28 -9.32 -16.30 8.02
C GLY A 28 -8.37 -15.77 6.94
N ALA A 29 -7.99 -14.49 6.98
CA ALA A 29 -7.04 -13.94 6.04
C ALA A 29 -5.60 -14.34 6.40
N PRO A 30 -4.78 -14.80 5.44
CA PRO A 30 -3.37 -15.04 5.68
C PRO A 30 -2.66 -13.70 5.87
N VAL A 31 -2.10 -13.47 7.07
CA VAL A 31 -1.42 -12.22 7.42
C VAL A 31 -0.10 -12.48 8.12
N LEU A 32 0.85 -11.61 7.86
CA LEU A 32 2.18 -11.61 8.43
C LEU A 32 2.38 -10.33 9.27
N ALA A 33 2.70 -10.51 10.56
CA ALA A 33 3.04 -9.43 11.49
C ALA A 33 4.44 -8.91 11.16
N ARG A 34 4.54 -8.00 10.20
CA ARG A 34 5.84 -7.50 9.72
C ARG A 34 5.69 -6.16 9.03
N SER A 35 6.73 -5.31 9.13
CA SER A 35 6.85 -4.11 8.30
C SER A 35 7.02 -4.49 6.82
N VAL A 36 6.46 -3.69 5.93
CA VAL A 36 6.67 -3.82 4.48
C VAL A 36 8.15 -3.71 4.11
N PHE A 37 8.94 -2.97 4.88
CA PHE A 37 10.38 -2.83 4.71
C PHE A 37 11.18 -4.03 5.23
N GLY A 38 10.55 -4.92 6.00
CA GLY A 38 11.15 -6.15 6.48
C GLY A 38 11.24 -7.24 5.41
N ARG A 39 11.69 -8.42 5.83
CA ARG A 39 11.79 -9.57 4.92
C ARG A 39 10.40 -10.15 4.62
N ILE A 40 9.96 -10.06 3.39
CA ILE A 40 8.67 -10.58 2.91
C ILE A 40 8.92 -11.86 2.09
N PRO A 41 8.21 -12.97 2.38
CA PRO A 41 8.31 -14.17 1.57
C PRO A 41 7.91 -13.93 0.13
N GLY A 42 8.61 -14.55 -0.80
CA GLY A 42 8.31 -14.43 -2.23
C GLY A 42 8.65 -13.07 -2.85
N ALA A 43 9.53 -12.28 -2.22
CA ALA A 43 10.00 -11.03 -2.81
C ALA A 43 10.49 -11.23 -4.25
N GLY A 44 10.12 -10.33 -5.15
CA GLY A 44 10.42 -10.40 -6.58
C GLY A 44 9.55 -11.38 -7.39
N ARG A 45 8.57 -12.04 -6.76
CA ARG A 45 7.70 -13.04 -7.43
C ARG A 45 6.21 -12.73 -7.34
N TRP A 46 5.80 -11.70 -6.60
CA TRP A 46 4.39 -11.32 -6.48
C TRP A 46 3.88 -10.74 -7.80
N ALA A 47 2.73 -11.22 -8.27
CA ALA A 47 2.12 -10.74 -9.51
C ALA A 47 1.46 -9.36 -9.32
N SER A 48 0.96 -9.10 -8.10
CA SER A 48 0.33 -7.84 -7.77
C SER A 48 0.50 -7.49 -6.30
N ALA A 49 0.42 -6.19 -6.01
CA ALA A 49 0.35 -5.63 -4.67
C ALA A 49 -0.77 -4.59 -4.58
N LEU A 50 -1.26 -4.36 -3.37
CA LEU A 50 -2.30 -3.38 -3.07
C LEU A 50 -1.83 -2.46 -1.94
N LEU A 51 -1.88 -1.16 -2.15
CA LEU A 51 -1.72 -0.12 -1.13
C LEU A 51 -3.03 0.68 -1.07
N LEU A 52 -3.92 0.31 -0.17
CA LEU A 52 -5.24 0.90 -0.02
C LEU A 52 -5.36 1.66 1.31
N ASP A 53 -6.42 2.46 1.45
CA ASP A 53 -6.76 3.16 2.70
C ASP A 53 -5.64 4.09 3.21
N GLY A 54 -5.05 4.89 2.31
CA GLY A 54 -3.99 5.85 2.64
C GLY A 54 -2.60 5.24 2.83
N ASN A 55 -2.45 3.93 2.63
CA ASN A 55 -1.17 3.24 2.86
C ASN A 55 -0.02 3.70 1.94
N ALA A 56 -0.33 4.41 0.85
CA ALA A 56 0.70 4.98 -0.04
C ALA A 56 1.58 6.04 0.65
N GLY A 57 1.05 6.69 1.70
CA GLY A 57 1.75 7.74 2.45
C GLY A 57 2.56 7.26 3.65
N ILE A 58 2.49 5.97 4.00
CA ILE A 58 3.15 5.42 5.19
C ILE A 58 4.67 5.58 5.10
N GLY A 59 5.26 6.09 6.20
CA GLY A 59 6.69 6.33 6.32
C GLY A 59 7.14 7.71 5.83
N GLY A 60 6.21 8.56 5.35
CA GLY A 60 6.50 9.95 4.94
C GLY A 60 7.30 10.08 3.64
N ASP A 61 7.74 8.98 3.05
CA ASP A 61 8.49 8.95 1.77
C ASP A 61 7.83 7.96 0.79
N PRO A 62 6.85 8.43 0.00
CA PRO A 62 6.15 7.59 -0.96
C PRO A 62 7.06 6.95 -2.01
N ALA A 63 8.11 7.64 -2.47
CA ALA A 63 9.03 7.09 -3.46
C ALA A 63 9.78 5.86 -2.91
N THR A 64 10.28 5.93 -1.69
CA THR A 64 10.93 4.80 -1.01
C THR A 64 9.95 3.65 -0.78
N LEU A 65 8.72 3.92 -0.37
CA LEU A 65 7.70 2.89 -0.20
C LEU A 65 7.36 2.22 -1.54
N LEU A 66 7.12 2.99 -2.59
CA LEU A 66 6.81 2.46 -3.93
C LEU A 66 7.98 1.63 -4.48
N ALA A 67 9.23 2.08 -4.32
CA ALA A 67 10.42 1.32 -4.71
C ALA A 67 10.51 -0.01 -3.95
N ARG A 68 10.19 0.02 -2.65
CA ARG A 68 10.13 -1.20 -1.85
C ARG A 68 9.08 -2.17 -2.36
N VAL A 69 7.86 -1.71 -2.62
CA VAL A 69 6.78 -2.55 -3.16
C VAL A 69 7.14 -3.05 -4.55
N ALA A 70 7.74 -2.22 -5.40
CA ALA A 70 8.26 -2.65 -6.71
C ALA A 70 9.22 -3.83 -6.59
N SER A 71 10.12 -3.81 -5.59
CA SER A 71 11.06 -4.91 -5.35
C SER A 71 10.39 -6.25 -4.96
N LEU A 72 9.16 -6.21 -4.45
CA LEU A 72 8.36 -7.39 -4.12
C LEU A 72 7.67 -7.99 -5.35
N LEU A 73 7.34 -7.16 -6.34
CA LEU A 73 6.68 -7.59 -7.56
C LEU A 73 7.66 -8.31 -8.50
N ARG A 74 7.16 -9.22 -9.30
CA ARG A 74 7.89 -9.76 -10.46
C ARG A 74 7.98 -8.70 -11.57
N PRO A 75 8.89 -8.82 -12.55
CA PRO A 75 8.84 -8.02 -13.77
C PRO A 75 7.45 -8.08 -14.40
N GLY A 76 6.92 -6.95 -14.85
CA GLY A 76 5.55 -6.81 -15.33
C GLY A 76 4.45 -6.91 -14.27
N GLY A 77 4.81 -7.05 -12.99
CA GLY A 77 3.87 -7.08 -11.88
C GLY A 77 3.20 -5.72 -11.67
N VAL A 78 1.99 -5.74 -11.09
CA VAL A 78 1.11 -4.57 -10.98
C VAL A 78 0.93 -4.16 -9.53
N LEU A 79 1.04 -2.86 -9.26
CA LEU A 79 0.63 -2.23 -8.00
C LEU A 79 -0.66 -1.45 -8.23
N LEU A 80 -1.67 -1.71 -7.42
CA LEU A 80 -2.84 -0.85 -7.28
C LEU A 80 -2.69 -0.02 -6.01
N VAL A 81 -2.78 1.29 -6.15
CA VAL A 81 -2.63 2.24 -5.05
C VAL A 81 -3.87 3.12 -4.94
N GLU A 82 -4.36 3.30 -3.73
CA GLU A 82 -5.38 4.31 -3.45
C GLU A 82 -4.70 5.64 -3.18
N LEU A 83 -5.26 6.69 -3.77
CA LEU A 83 -4.74 8.04 -3.76
C LEU A 83 -5.67 8.97 -3.00
N GLU A 84 -5.10 10.02 -2.43
CA GLU A 84 -5.88 11.15 -1.94
C GLU A 84 -6.55 11.90 -3.11
N PRO A 85 -7.64 12.64 -2.85
CA PRO A 85 -8.26 13.48 -3.87
C PRO A 85 -7.28 14.49 -4.48
N PRO A 86 -7.43 14.85 -5.76
CA PRO A 86 -6.61 15.87 -6.39
C PRO A 86 -6.60 17.19 -5.62
N GLY A 87 -5.42 17.76 -5.43
CA GLY A 87 -5.23 19.01 -4.68
C GLY A 87 -5.00 18.80 -3.18
N SER A 88 -4.84 17.56 -2.72
CA SER A 88 -4.37 17.29 -1.37
C SER A 88 -2.93 17.79 -1.19
N LEU A 89 -2.66 18.47 -0.07
CA LEU A 89 -1.31 18.94 0.21
C LEU A 89 -0.39 17.75 0.46
N ALA A 90 0.78 17.78 -0.17
CA ALA A 90 1.81 16.74 -0.03
C ALA A 90 2.69 16.96 1.23
N ASP A 91 2.12 17.50 2.30
CA ASP A 91 2.82 17.69 3.56
C ASP A 91 3.00 16.35 4.29
N THR A 92 4.10 16.21 4.98
CA THR A 92 4.35 15.06 5.84
C THR A 92 3.87 15.37 7.25
N ASP A 93 2.91 14.58 7.71
CA ASP A 93 2.33 14.69 9.03
C ASP A 93 2.75 13.52 9.93
N LEU A 94 2.79 13.77 11.24
CA LEU A 94 2.83 12.72 12.24
C LEU A 94 1.39 12.31 12.58
N VAL A 95 1.06 11.06 12.27
CA VAL A 95 -0.27 10.51 12.50
C VAL A 95 -0.21 9.25 13.36
N ARG A 96 -1.32 8.90 13.99
CA ARG A 96 -1.48 7.61 14.67
C ARG A 96 -2.87 7.07 14.40
N PHE A 97 -3.00 5.76 14.46
CA PHE A 97 -4.32 5.12 14.45
C PHE A 97 -4.84 5.00 15.87
N GLU A 98 -6.15 5.17 16.01
CA GLU A 98 -6.91 4.82 17.20
C GLU A 98 -7.95 3.77 16.79
N ILE A 99 -7.92 2.61 17.45
CA ILE A 99 -8.85 1.51 17.21
C ILE A 99 -9.47 1.14 18.56
N ASP A 100 -10.79 1.28 18.66
CA ASP A 100 -11.55 0.97 19.88
C ASP A 100 -11.01 1.66 21.16
N GLY A 101 -10.57 2.91 21.03
CA GLY A 101 -10.00 3.69 22.12
C GLY A 101 -8.54 3.33 22.47
N VAL A 102 -7.91 2.45 21.71
CA VAL A 102 -6.50 2.11 21.87
C VAL A 102 -5.69 2.89 20.83
N GLU A 103 -4.79 3.73 21.32
CA GLU A 103 -3.90 4.53 20.49
C GLU A 103 -2.69 3.71 20.04
N GLY A 104 -2.40 3.75 18.73
CA GLY A 104 -1.19 3.17 18.15
C GLY A 104 0.03 4.10 18.26
N PRO A 105 1.21 3.64 17.83
CA PRO A 105 2.40 4.50 17.76
C PRO A 105 2.23 5.59 16.71
N TRP A 106 2.91 6.72 16.92
CA TRP A 106 3.03 7.77 15.92
C TRP A 106 3.91 7.32 14.75
N PHE A 107 3.51 7.69 13.53
CA PHE A 107 4.30 7.44 12.33
C PHE A 107 4.15 8.60 11.34
N GLU A 108 5.14 8.79 10.50
CA GLU A 108 5.11 9.77 9.42
C GLU A 108 4.20 9.30 8.29
N TRP A 109 3.40 10.21 7.76
CA TRP A 109 2.49 9.97 6.66
C TRP A 109 2.46 11.19 5.72
N THR A 110 2.46 10.92 4.42
CA THR A 110 2.41 11.95 3.36
C THR A 110 1.26 11.68 2.42
N ALA A 111 0.47 12.70 2.10
CA ALA A 111 -0.58 12.58 1.11
C ALA A 111 0.00 12.32 -0.28
N VAL A 112 -0.57 11.34 -1.00
CA VAL A 112 -0.22 11.03 -2.39
C VAL A 112 -1.47 11.19 -3.23
N ASP A 113 -1.54 12.25 -3.99
CA ASP A 113 -2.62 12.51 -4.92
C ASP A 113 -2.21 12.22 -6.38
N PRO A 114 -3.12 12.26 -7.37
CA PRO A 114 -2.81 12.02 -8.76
C PRO A 114 -1.73 12.91 -9.35
N SER A 115 -1.54 14.13 -8.82
CA SER A 115 -0.58 15.10 -9.38
C SER A 115 0.87 14.76 -9.05
N VAL A 116 1.12 14.17 -7.88
CA VAL A 116 2.48 13.81 -7.41
C VAL A 116 2.83 12.35 -7.70
N LEU A 117 1.83 11.49 -7.95
CA LEU A 117 2.04 10.06 -8.22
C LEU A 117 3.07 9.77 -9.32
N PRO A 118 3.05 10.46 -10.49
CA PRO A 118 4.01 10.15 -11.57
C PRO A 118 5.46 10.33 -11.15
N ALA A 119 5.78 11.39 -10.40
CA ALA A 119 7.14 11.65 -9.93
C ALA A 119 7.62 10.57 -8.94
N HIS A 120 6.75 10.17 -8.00
CA HIS A 120 7.07 9.09 -7.06
C HIS A 120 7.21 7.73 -7.75
N ALA A 121 6.36 7.44 -8.73
CA ALA A 121 6.42 6.20 -9.51
C ALA A 121 7.71 6.12 -10.34
N ASP A 122 8.08 7.19 -11.03
CA ASP A 122 9.30 7.27 -11.82
C ASP A 122 10.55 7.05 -10.94
N ALA A 123 10.63 7.74 -9.81
CA ALA A 123 11.72 7.55 -8.84
C ALA A 123 11.79 6.11 -8.29
N ALA A 124 10.68 5.39 -8.26
CA ALA A 124 10.57 3.99 -7.81
C ALA A 124 10.79 2.95 -8.93
N GLY A 125 11.02 3.37 -10.17
CA GLY A 125 11.14 2.48 -11.32
C GLY A 125 9.81 1.82 -11.72
N LEU A 126 8.69 2.49 -11.44
CA LEU A 126 7.35 2.06 -11.82
C LEU A 126 6.80 2.96 -12.91
N GLN A 127 6.03 2.39 -13.81
CA GLN A 127 5.28 3.11 -14.83
C GLN A 127 3.82 3.28 -14.38
N VAL A 128 3.28 4.48 -14.46
CA VAL A 128 1.84 4.71 -14.26
C VAL A 128 1.10 4.32 -15.53
N ASP A 129 0.26 3.28 -15.43
CA ASP A 129 -0.55 2.81 -16.56
C ASP A 129 -1.88 3.55 -16.64
N ASP A 130 -2.49 3.86 -15.48
CA ASP A 130 -3.82 4.43 -15.41
C ASP A 130 -4.06 5.10 -14.04
N VAL A 131 -4.90 6.14 -14.04
CA VAL A 131 -5.43 6.79 -12.84
C VAL A 131 -6.92 6.98 -13.04
N TRP A 132 -7.75 6.52 -12.09
CA TRP A 132 -9.20 6.61 -12.19
C TRP A 132 -9.86 6.94 -10.87
N ARG A 133 -11.12 7.33 -10.97
CA ARG A 133 -12.00 7.58 -9.83
C ARG A 133 -13.11 6.52 -9.78
N ALA A 134 -13.37 6.00 -8.59
CA ALA A 134 -14.51 5.13 -8.31
C ALA A 134 -15.29 5.66 -7.11
N GLY A 135 -16.46 6.21 -7.32
CA GLY A 135 -17.20 6.95 -6.31
C GLY A 135 -16.45 8.19 -5.86
N SER A 136 -16.13 8.30 -4.56
CA SER A 136 -15.33 9.38 -3.99
C SER A 136 -13.83 9.04 -3.92
N ARG A 137 -13.43 7.82 -4.26
CA ARG A 137 -12.07 7.31 -4.08
C ARG A 137 -11.28 7.39 -5.40
N TRP A 138 -9.99 7.71 -5.29
CA TRP A 138 -9.08 7.77 -6.42
C TRP A 138 -8.08 6.62 -6.36
N PHE A 139 -7.70 6.10 -7.52
CA PHE A 139 -6.80 4.96 -7.64
C PHE A 139 -5.79 5.15 -8.75
N GLY A 140 -4.62 4.56 -8.57
CA GLY A 140 -3.59 4.44 -9.60
C GLY A 140 -3.23 2.97 -9.86
N ARG A 141 -2.95 2.64 -11.12
CA ARG A 141 -2.36 1.38 -11.52
C ARG A 141 -0.95 1.63 -12.03
N LEU A 142 0.01 1.01 -11.38
CA LEU A 142 1.42 1.10 -11.71
C LEU A 142 1.96 -0.27 -12.08
N ARG A 143 2.95 -0.30 -12.97
CA ARG A 143 3.58 -1.53 -13.44
C ARG A 143 5.08 -1.47 -13.19
N ARG A 144 5.63 -2.59 -12.73
CA ARG A 144 7.07 -2.79 -12.68
C ARG A 144 7.60 -3.12 -14.07
N GLY A 145 8.62 -2.39 -14.53
CA GLY A 145 9.36 -2.71 -15.74
C GLY A 145 10.07 -4.07 -15.71
#